data_e65a08f4c9c15e0af9253972b6e60128
#
_entry.id   e65a08f4c9c15e0af9253972b6e60128
#
_cell.length_a   1.000
_cell.length_b   1.000
_cell.length_c   1.000
_cell.angle_alpha   90.00
_cell.angle_beta   90.00
_cell.angle_gamma   90.00
#
_symmetry.space_group_name_H-M   'P 1'
#
loop_
_entity.id
_entity.type
_entity.pdbx_description
1 polymer ?
#
loop_
_entity_poly.entity_id
_entity_poly.type
_entity_poly.pdbx_seq_one_letter_code
_entity_poly.pdbx_strand_id
1 'polypeptide(L)'
;MKMNLVGYEENQEAIARAVAGIEAGDFGCALIKNNVIIHEGRGKGVSPLLELAGTEEGLKKLEGALVVDRIIGKAAAMIIVLGKATHAYGLTMSKSGEEYLQAFGVETKNNRCVDAISDRTGRGICPMERSVMEMDNPAKGVEKLQETLAHLRSKSS
;
A
#
# COMPACT_ATOMS: atom_id res chain seq x y z
N MET A 1 -24.50 -2.91 -5.50
CA MET A 1 -23.72 -1.67 -5.64
C MET A 1 -22.75 -1.80 -6.81
N LYS A 2 -22.81 -0.88 -7.73
CA LYS A 2 -21.86 -0.89 -8.85
C LYS A 2 -20.49 -0.44 -8.35
N MET A 3 -19.47 -1.23 -8.67
CA MET A 3 -18.11 -0.83 -8.41
C MET A 3 -17.77 0.36 -9.32
N ASN A 4 -17.24 1.43 -8.74
CA ASN A 4 -16.81 2.57 -9.53
C ASN A 4 -15.47 2.26 -10.19
N LEU A 5 -15.50 1.95 -11.49
CA LEU A 5 -14.29 1.60 -12.24
C LEU A 5 -13.65 2.80 -12.96
N VAL A 6 -14.24 3.99 -12.85
CA VAL A 6 -13.77 5.17 -13.57
C VAL A 6 -12.27 5.42 -13.34
N GLY A 7 -11.83 5.39 -12.08
CA GLY A 7 -10.43 5.61 -11.75
C GLY A 7 -9.49 4.59 -12.38
N TYR A 8 -9.88 3.32 -12.41
CA TYR A 8 -9.07 2.26 -13.01
C TYR A 8 -9.05 2.35 -14.53
N GLU A 9 -10.21 2.60 -15.14
CA GLU A 9 -10.32 2.72 -16.60
C GLU A 9 -9.53 3.90 -17.13
N GLU A 10 -9.60 5.04 -16.47
CA GLU A 10 -8.89 6.25 -16.87
C GLU A 10 -7.37 6.11 -16.75
N ASN A 11 -6.91 5.19 -15.92
CA ASN A 11 -5.50 5.03 -15.59
C ASN A 11 -4.90 3.72 -16.12
N GLN A 12 -5.56 3.05 -17.05
CA GLN A 12 -5.16 1.73 -17.55
C GLN A 12 -3.73 1.65 -18.04
N GLU A 13 -3.29 2.62 -18.83
CA GLU A 13 -1.93 2.61 -19.37
C GLU A 13 -0.88 2.75 -18.26
N ALA A 14 -1.10 3.69 -17.34
CA ALA A 14 -0.19 3.88 -16.22
C ALA A 14 -0.19 2.66 -15.30
N ILE A 15 -1.35 2.06 -15.06
CA ILE A 15 -1.44 0.83 -14.26
C ILE A 15 -0.65 -0.29 -14.91
N ALA A 16 -0.79 -0.48 -16.22
CA ALA A 16 -0.07 -1.54 -16.94
C ALA A 16 1.45 -1.34 -16.83
N ARG A 17 1.93 -0.10 -16.97
CA ARG A 17 3.35 0.21 -16.80
C ARG A 17 3.81 -0.01 -15.36
N ALA A 18 2.98 0.36 -14.38
CA ALA A 18 3.31 0.16 -12.96
C ALA A 18 3.39 -1.32 -12.63
N VAL A 19 2.43 -2.11 -13.08
CA VAL A 19 2.43 -3.57 -12.86
C VAL A 19 3.66 -4.20 -13.49
N ALA A 20 3.98 -3.84 -14.73
CA ALA A 20 5.17 -4.35 -15.43
C ALA A 20 6.46 -4.02 -14.68
N GLY A 21 6.60 -2.79 -14.20
CA GLY A 21 7.77 -2.35 -13.44
C GLY A 21 7.91 -3.10 -12.11
N ILE A 22 6.80 -3.29 -11.42
CA ILE A 22 6.78 -4.04 -10.15
C ILE A 22 7.16 -5.51 -10.38
N GLU A 23 6.57 -6.12 -11.41
CA GLU A 23 6.88 -7.52 -11.74
C GLU A 23 8.33 -7.71 -12.17
N ALA A 24 8.90 -6.73 -12.86
CA ALA A 24 10.31 -6.74 -13.27
C ALA A 24 11.27 -6.46 -12.11
N GLY A 25 10.76 -6.00 -10.96
CA GLY A 25 11.60 -5.66 -9.82
C GLY A 25 12.23 -4.28 -9.91
N ASP A 26 11.75 -3.42 -10.80
CA ASP A 26 12.30 -2.06 -10.97
C ASP A 26 11.92 -1.15 -9.80
N PHE A 27 10.75 -1.34 -9.25
CA PHE A 27 10.26 -0.64 -8.06
C PHE A 27 9.20 -1.52 -7.36
N GLY A 28 8.83 -1.17 -6.13
CA GLY A 28 7.88 -1.93 -5.32
C GLY A 28 6.46 -1.38 -5.38
N CYS A 29 6.32 -0.07 -5.54
CA CYS A 29 5.02 0.58 -5.62
C CYS A 29 5.07 1.77 -6.56
N ALA A 30 3.91 2.23 -6.99
CA ALA A 30 3.78 3.41 -7.83
C ALA A 30 2.53 4.20 -7.45
N LEU A 31 2.60 5.51 -7.61
CA LEU A 31 1.46 6.40 -7.45
C LEU A 31 1.09 6.94 -8.82
N ILE A 32 -0.21 6.92 -9.13
CA ILE A 32 -0.73 7.32 -10.43
C ILE A 32 -1.76 8.43 -10.26
N LYS A 33 -1.65 9.47 -11.09
CA LYS A 33 -2.65 10.53 -11.23
C LYS A 33 -2.76 10.88 -12.71
N ASN A 34 -3.99 11.02 -13.21
CA ASN A 34 -4.25 11.42 -14.59
C ASN A 34 -3.49 10.55 -15.63
N ASN A 35 -3.51 9.25 -15.40
CA ASN A 35 -2.85 8.25 -16.25
C ASN A 35 -1.34 8.45 -16.40
N VAL A 36 -0.71 9.01 -15.36
CA VAL A 36 0.75 9.23 -15.30
C VAL A 36 1.27 8.68 -13.98
N ILE A 37 2.38 7.94 -14.03
CA ILE A 37 3.08 7.52 -12.83
C ILE A 37 3.82 8.74 -12.29
N ILE A 38 3.38 9.25 -11.15
CA ILE A 38 3.99 10.45 -10.53
C ILE A 38 5.07 10.11 -9.52
N HIS A 39 5.16 8.84 -9.11
CA HIS A 39 6.14 8.39 -8.13
C HIS A 39 6.34 6.89 -8.22
N GLU A 40 7.59 6.45 -8.15
CA GLU A 40 7.97 5.05 -8.08
C GLU A 40 8.72 4.84 -6.76
N GLY A 41 8.19 3.98 -5.90
CA GLY A 41 8.80 3.71 -4.60
C GLY A 41 9.73 2.52 -4.65
N ARG A 42 10.97 2.70 -4.23
CA ARG A 42 11.97 1.63 -4.18
C ARG A 42 12.24 1.22 -2.74
N GLY A 43 12.49 -0.03 -2.54
CA GLY A 43 12.71 -0.61 -1.23
C GLY A 43 11.88 -1.85 -1.04
N LYS A 44 11.92 -2.41 0.16
CA LYS A 44 11.26 -3.67 0.48
C LYS A 44 9.98 -3.46 1.28
N GLY A 45 8.99 -4.30 1.00
CA GLY A 45 7.75 -4.33 1.77
C GLY A 45 7.03 -2.99 1.79
N VAL A 46 6.62 -2.57 2.97
CA VAL A 46 5.84 -1.36 3.17
C VAL A 46 6.71 -0.09 3.24
N SER A 47 8.04 -0.22 3.32
CA SER A 47 8.93 0.93 3.50
C SER A 47 8.74 2.05 2.48
N PRO A 48 8.59 1.78 1.16
CA PRO A 48 8.41 2.88 0.20
C PRO A 48 7.18 3.73 0.47
N LEU A 49 6.06 3.10 0.84
CA LEU A 49 4.84 3.84 1.21
C LEU A 49 5.02 4.57 2.53
N LEU A 50 5.69 3.94 3.48
CA LEU A 50 5.90 4.52 4.80
C LEU A 50 6.76 5.78 4.72
N GLU A 51 7.74 5.81 3.83
CA GLU A 51 8.55 7.00 3.58
C GLU A 51 7.70 8.17 3.08
N LEU A 52 6.74 7.90 2.20
CA LEU A 52 5.83 8.93 1.72
C LEU A 52 5.00 9.52 2.86
N ALA A 53 4.55 8.67 3.78
CA ALA A 53 3.75 9.12 4.92
C ALA A 53 4.56 9.94 5.93
N GLY A 54 5.87 9.92 5.85
CA GLY A 54 6.75 10.63 6.77
C GLY A 54 6.99 12.10 6.44
N THR A 55 6.51 12.60 5.31
CA THR A 55 6.69 13.99 4.89
C THR A 55 5.40 14.57 4.34
N GLU A 56 5.25 15.90 4.43
CA GLU A 56 4.10 16.59 3.84
C GLU A 56 4.06 16.40 2.33
N GLU A 57 5.22 16.45 1.68
CA GLU A 57 5.33 16.26 0.24
C GLU A 57 4.85 14.86 -0.17
N GLY A 58 5.26 13.84 0.58
CA GLY A 58 4.83 12.47 0.31
C GLY A 58 3.33 12.29 0.49
N LEU A 59 2.77 12.88 1.55
CA LEU A 59 1.32 12.83 1.79
C LEU A 59 0.54 13.54 0.68
N LYS A 60 1.06 14.64 0.14
CA LYS A 60 0.43 15.34 -0.99
C LYS A 60 0.43 14.49 -2.25
N LYS A 61 1.49 13.72 -2.47
CA LYS A 61 1.55 12.79 -3.62
C LYS A 61 0.51 11.68 -3.49
N LEU A 62 0.26 11.20 -2.27
CA LEU A 62 -0.75 10.19 -2.00
C LEU A 62 -2.17 10.70 -2.18
N GLU A 63 -2.43 11.96 -1.83
CA GLU A 63 -3.78 12.52 -1.87
C GLU A 63 -4.37 12.47 -3.27
N GLY A 64 -5.49 11.78 -3.39
CA GLY A 64 -6.18 11.60 -4.67
C GLY A 64 -5.54 10.61 -5.63
N ALA A 65 -4.48 9.93 -5.22
CA ALA A 65 -3.75 9.01 -6.09
C ALA A 65 -4.41 7.63 -6.17
N LEU A 66 -4.06 6.92 -7.24
CA LEU A 66 -4.26 5.47 -7.35
C LEU A 66 -2.91 4.84 -6.98
N VAL A 67 -2.89 4.03 -5.94
CA VAL A 67 -1.68 3.35 -5.48
C VAL A 67 -1.63 1.96 -6.09
N VAL A 68 -0.52 1.61 -6.74
CA VAL A 68 -0.27 0.25 -7.20
C VAL A 68 0.88 -0.31 -6.37
N ASP A 69 0.69 -1.47 -5.76
CA ASP A 69 1.71 -2.09 -4.93
C ASP A 69 1.75 -3.59 -5.17
N ARG A 70 2.89 -4.20 -4.95
CA ARG A 70 3.05 -5.65 -5.05
C ARG A 70 2.16 -6.37 -4.04
N ILE A 71 2.18 -5.92 -2.79
CA ILE A 71 1.43 -6.56 -1.70
C ILE A 71 0.79 -5.47 -0.84
N ILE A 72 -0.53 -5.51 -0.73
CA ILE A 72 -1.27 -4.59 0.13
C ILE A 72 -1.94 -5.38 1.26
N GLY A 73 -1.39 -5.25 2.46
CA GLY A 73 -2.02 -5.72 3.67
C GLY A 73 -2.58 -4.54 4.47
N LYS A 74 -2.97 -4.78 5.70
CA LYS A 74 -3.51 -3.72 6.57
C LYS A 74 -2.50 -2.59 6.80
N ALA A 75 -1.20 -2.93 6.93
CA ALA A 75 -0.15 -1.92 7.12
C ALA A 75 -0.12 -0.92 5.96
N ALA A 76 -0.03 -1.41 4.73
CA ALA A 76 -0.06 -0.54 3.55
C ALA A 76 -1.40 0.20 3.46
N ALA A 77 -2.50 -0.47 3.76
CA ALA A 77 -3.85 0.12 3.73
C ALA A 77 -3.95 1.34 4.66
N MET A 78 -3.39 1.26 5.85
CA MET A 78 -3.40 2.39 6.79
C MET A 78 -2.66 3.60 6.24
N ILE A 79 -1.55 3.38 5.55
CA ILE A 79 -0.79 4.46 4.91
C ILE A 79 -1.60 5.09 3.78
N ILE A 80 -2.21 4.25 2.96
CA ILE A 80 -3.04 4.68 1.82
C ILE A 80 -4.21 5.54 2.31
N VAL A 81 -4.88 5.11 3.39
CA VAL A 81 -5.98 5.86 3.99
C VAL A 81 -5.50 7.18 4.58
N LEU A 82 -4.39 7.16 5.34
CA LEU A 82 -3.83 8.38 5.94
C LEU A 82 -3.47 9.40 4.86
N GLY A 83 -2.91 8.93 3.75
CA GLY A 83 -2.53 9.79 2.63
C GLY A 83 -3.70 10.25 1.77
N LYS A 84 -4.91 9.76 2.03
CA LYS A 84 -6.13 10.12 1.28
C LYS A 84 -6.09 9.75 -0.19
N ALA A 85 -5.47 8.62 -0.50
CA ALA A 85 -5.55 8.04 -1.83
C ALA A 85 -6.98 7.57 -2.10
N THR A 86 -7.38 7.51 -3.34
CA THR A 86 -8.76 7.18 -3.72
C THR A 86 -8.92 5.73 -4.18
N HIS A 87 -7.86 5.15 -4.72
CA HIS A 87 -7.86 3.81 -5.29
C HIS A 87 -6.60 3.05 -4.87
N ALA A 88 -6.73 1.74 -4.71
CA ALA A 88 -5.60 0.88 -4.39
C ALA A 88 -5.67 -0.40 -5.22
N TYR A 89 -4.60 -0.66 -5.96
CA TYR A 89 -4.45 -1.86 -6.76
C TYR A 89 -3.28 -2.67 -6.21
N GLY A 90 -3.57 -3.82 -5.62
CA GLY A 90 -2.53 -4.73 -5.13
C GLY A 90 -2.40 -5.93 -6.06
N LEU A 91 -1.19 -6.28 -6.48
CA LEU A 91 -1.00 -7.55 -7.18
C LEU A 91 -1.46 -8.68 -6.28
N THR A 92 -1.12 -8.58 -4.99
CA THR A 92 -1.68 -9.41 -3.92
C THR A 92 -2.26 -8.46 -2.86
N MET A 93 -3.42 -8.80 -2.34
CA MET A 93 -4.08 -8.01 -1.29
C MET A 93 -4.62 -8.95 -0.23
N SER A 94 -4.41 -8.63 1.05
CA SER A 94 -4.98 -9.42 2.12
C SER A 94 -6.43 -9.02 2.37
N LYS A 95 -7.22 -9.94 2.94
CA LYS A 95 -8.61 -9.64 3.32
C LYS A 95 -8.68 -8.47 4.28
N SER A 96 -7.81 -8.41 5.27
CA SER A 96 -7.80 -7.31 6.24
C SER A 96 -7.44 -5.99 5.59
N GLY A 97 -6.52 -5.99 4.63
CA GLY A 97 -6.17 -4.79 3.86
C GLY A 97 -7.34 -4.29 3.03
N GLU A 98 -8.00 -5.20 2.33
CA GLU A 98 -9.16 -4.88 1.51
C GLU A 98 -10.29 -4.31 2.35
N GLU A 99 -10.63 -4.98 3.46
CA GLU A 99 -11.69 -4.53 4.36
C GLU A 99 -11.39 -3.15 4.95
N TYR A 100 -10.14 -2.92 5.34
CA TYR A 100 -9.74 -1.63 5.90
C TYR A 100 -9.89 -0.50 4.88
N LEU A 101 -9.40 -0.72 3.67
CA LEU A 101 -9.51 0.26 2.59
C LEU A 101 -10.98 0.58 2.28
N GLN A 102 -11.80 -0.45 2.13
CA GLN A 102 -13.22 -0.27 1.82
C GLN A 102 -13.96 0.45 2.94
N ALA A 103 -13.62 0.17 4.19
CA ALA A 103 -14.24 0.84 5.34
C ALA A 103 -13.98 2.35 5.32
N PHE A 104 -12.87 2.80 4.76
CA PHE A 104 -12.51 4.21 4.63
C PHE A 104 -12.81 4.80 3.24
N GLY A 105 -13.56 4.08 2.42
CA GLY A 105 -14.02 4.60 1.13
C GLY A 105 -13.00 4.55 0.00
N VAL A 106 -11.91 3.81 0.17
CA VAL A 106 -10.91 3.61 -0.89
C VAL A 106 -11.37 2.44 -1.76
N GLU A 107 -11.38 2.64 -3.07
CA GLU A 107 -11.74 1.57 -4.00
C GLU A 107 -10.59 0.61 -4.19
N THR A 108 -10.88 -0.68 -4.18
CA THR A 108 -9.87 -1.73 -4.21
C THR A 108 -9.94 -2.59 -5.45
N LYS A 109 -8.78 -3.03 -5.91
CA LYS A 109 -8.66 -4.01 -6.97
C LYS A 109 -7.42 -4.86 -6.70
N ASN A 110 -7.47 -6.14 -7.05
CA ASN A 110 -6.33 -7.03 -6.87
C ASN A 110 -6.34 -8.14 -7.92
N ASN A 111 -5.19 -8.76 -8.13
CA ASN A 111 -5.06 -9.94 -8.97
C ASN A 111 -5.23 -11.20 -8.14
N ARG A 112 -4.91 -11.11 -6.83
CA ARG A 112 -4.97 -12.23 -5.92
C ARG A 112 -5.30 -11.74 -4.52
N CYS A 113 -6.30 -12.35 -3.88
CA CYS A 113 -6.64 -12.05 -2.49
C CYS A 113 -6.15 -13.20 -1.60
N VAL A 114 -5.53 -12.86 -0.48
CA VAL A 114 -5.00 -13.83 0.48
C VAL A 114 -5.56 -13.57 1.87
N ASP A 115 -5.50 -14.58 2.75
CA ASP A 115 -6.00 -14.44 4.11
C ASP A 115 -5.13 -13.52 4.97
N ALA A 116 -3.82 -13.58 4.78
CA ALA A 116 -2.87 -12.75 5.54
C ALA A 116 -1.55 -12.63 4.79
N ILE A 117 -0.79 -11.58 5.12
CA ILE A 117 0.55 -11.38 4.56
C ILE A 117 1.56 -12.12 5.42
N SER A 118 2.29 -13.05 4.79
CA SER A 118 3.28 -13.88 5.46
C SER A 118 4.60 -13.11 5.68
N ASP A 119 5.36 -13.55 6.69
CA ASP A 119 6.73 -13.11 6.88
C ASP A 119 7.64 -13.78 5.83
N ARG A 120 8.95 -13.51 5.90
CA ARG A 120 9.94 -14.07 4.96
C ARG A 120 10.01 -15.60 4.98
N THR A 121 9.68 -16.22 6.11
CA THR A 121 9.72 -17.68 6.25
C THR A 121 8.48 -18.36 5.69
N GLY A 122 7.41 -17.60 5.46
CA GLY A 122 6.12 -18.11 5.04
C GLY A 122 5.35 -18.83 6.14
N ARG A 123 5.87 -18.83 7.36
CA ARG A 123 5.30 -19.57 8.51
C ARG A 123 4.48 -18.72 9.47
N GLY A 124 4.67 -17.40 9.43
CA GLY A 124 3.99 -16.50 10.34
C GLY A 124 3.57 -15.23 9.63
N ILE A 125 2.96 -14.34 10.39
CA ILE A 125 2.47 -13.06 9.88
C ILE A 125 3.64 -12.07 9.82
N CYS A 126 3.70 -11.27 8.76
CA CYS A 126 4.68 -10.19 8.61
C CYS A 126 4.69 -9.32 9.89
N PRO A 127 5.87 -9.00 10.45
CA PRO A 127 5.95 -8.19 11.67
C PRO A 127 5.27 -6.82 11.57
N MET A 128 5.31 -6.21 10.39
CA MET A 128 4.65 -4.92 10.18
C MET A 128 3.13 -5.09 10.27
N GLU A 129 2.57 -6.14 9.66
CA GLU A 129 1.15 -6.45 9.73
C GLU A 129 0.72 -6.74 11.17
N ARG A 130 1.53 -7.52 11.87
CA ARG A 130 1.25 -7.88 13.26
C ARG A 130 1.19 -6.64 14.16
N SER A 131 2.07 -5.67 13.93
CA SER A 131 2.15 -4.46 14.77
C SER A 131 0.88 -3.61 14.74
N VAL A 132 0.10 -3.68 13.66
CA VAL A 132 -1.12 -2.87 13.50
C VAL A 132 -2.40 -3.70 13.44
N MET A 133 -2.31 -5.01 13.67
CA MET A 133 -3.43 -5.94 13.54
C MET A 133 -4.66 -5.51 14.36
N GLU A 134 -4.47 -4.99 15.55
CA GLU A 134 -5.54 -4.57 16.46
C GLU A 134 -5.81 -3.06 16.40
N MET A 135 -5.18 -2.34 15.48
CA MET A 135 -5.31 -0.88 15.40
C MET A 135 -6.26 -0.47 14.30
N ASP A 136 -7.07 0.54 14.56
CA ASP A 136 -8.04 1.04 13.58
C ASP A 136 -7.75 2.47 13.12
N ASN A 137 -7.11 3.29 13.95
CA ASN A 137 -6.82 4.70 13.62
C ASN A 137 -5.65 4.78 12.66
N PRO A 138 -5.82 5.37 11.46
CA PRO A 138 -4.74 5.42 10.46
C PRO A 138 -3.49 6.16 10.94
N ALA A 139 -3.65 7.30 11.59
CA ALA A 139 -2.51 8.09 12.06
C ALA A 139 -1.70 7.35 13.12
N LYS A 140 -2.39 6.74 14.09
CA LYS A 140 -1.74 5.95 15.12
C LYS A 140 -1.10 4.69 14.55
N GLY A 141 -1.76 4.07 13.58
CA GLY A 141 -1.24 2.91 12.88
C GLY A 141 0.05 3.21 12.16
N VAL A 142 0.09 4.30 11.41
CA VAL A 142 1.30 4.73 10.69
C VAL A 142 2.44 5.05 11.66
N GLU A 143 2.14 5.71 12.78
CA GLU A 143 3.13 5.96 13.83
C GLU A 143 3.71 4.65 14.36
N LYS A 144 2.85 3.67 14.61
CA LYS A 144 3.28 2.34 15.07
C LYS A 144 4.15 1.64 14.03
N LEU A 145 3.81 1.77 12.75
CA LEU A 145 4.60 1.21 11.66
C LEU A 145 6.00 1.82 11.61
N GLN A 146 6.10 3.14 11.82
CA GLN A 146 7.38 3.84 11.86
C GLN A 146 8.25 3.34 13.00
N GLU A 147 7.67 3.17 14.19
CA GLU A 147 8.36 2.62 15.35
C GLU A 147 8.83 1.18 15.11
N THR A 148 7.95 0.36 14.54
CA THR A 148 8.24 -1.05 14.26
C THR A 148 9.38 -1.18 13.26
N LEU A 149 9.35 -0.40 12.19
CA LEU A 149 10.40 -0.42 11.17
C LEU A 149 11.75 -0.01 11.76
N ALA A 150 11.77 1.06 12.57
CA ALA A 150 12.98 1.51 13.24
C ALA A 150 13.55 0.42 14.17
N HIS A 151 12.67 -0.27 14.90
CA HIS A 151 13.07 -1.37 15.78
C HIS A 151 13.66 -2.55 14.99
N LEU A 152 13.02 -2.93 13.89
CA LEU A 152 13.51 -4.02 13.04
C LEU A 152 14.87 -3.68 12.42
N ARG A 153 15.05 -2.45 11.98
CA ARG A 153 16.33 -1.98 11.41
C ARG A 153 17.44 -1.96 12.44
N SER A 154 17.15 -1.61 13.70
CA SER A 154 18.15 -1.60 14.75
C SER A 154 18.63 -3.00 15.10
N LYS A 155 17.77 -4.03 14.96
CA LYS A 155 18.13 -5.41 15.23
C LYS A 155 18.96 -6.05 14.10
N SER A 156 18.88 -5.52 12.89
CA SER A 156 19.57 -6.09 11.73
C SER A 156 20.95 -5.49 11.49
N SER A 157 21.35 -4.53 12.30
CA SER A 157 22.66 -3.90 12.20
C SER A 157 23.71 -4.61 13.07
#